data_2bd225ab66423a5be009939cae0cc716
#
_entry.id   2bd225ab66423a5be009939cae0cc716
#
_cell.length_a   1.000
_cell.length_b   1.000
_cell.length_c   1.000
_cell.angle_alpha   90.00
_cell.angle_beta   90.00
_cell.angle_gamma   90.00
#
_symmetry.space_group_name_H-M   'P 1'
#
loop_
_entity.id
_entity.type
_entity.pdbx_description
1 polymer ?
#
loop_
_entity_poly.entity_id
_entity_poly.type
_entity_poly.pdbx_seq_one_letter_code
_entity_poly.pdbx_strand_id
1 'polypeptide(L)'
;MKALYLSIFVLLAAVSATAQIRPVESLPIAVNYSKTIHLIFPSAVKYSQAVTDFVAVDNPENVPHILRIKANSKSFSKQTTVSVATEGGFFYSFNVSYADSLEQTNYFLPDMRSIAPDTVFINEVSQTHLIAPEKVIYIDYGDTCINVSKAENTENIIRMIARSGRVQQFPKQTNVSFATESGRFFTFNVDYREKPEAFVYEVGEKKPEKKANVILTDNIIPAGERDDVMNRVYNAKRQIYNKGIVRNKIVFSLNNLHISTCCFLPLRLRTRAVCLMI
;
A
#
# COMPACT_ATOMS: atom_id res chain seq x y z
N MET A 1 20.96 -43.93 -55.40
CA MET A 1 19.49 -43.89 -55.17
C MET A 1 19.10 -44.40 -53.79
N LYS A 2 19.58 -45.55 -53.29
CA LYS A 2 19.21 -46.03 -51.95
C LYS A 2 19.59 -45.10 -50.77
N ALA A 3 20.75 -44.40 -50.84
CA ALA A 3 21.19 -43.44 -49.83
C ALA A 3 20.35 -42.16 -49.77
N LEU A 4 19.78 -41.74 -50.89
CA LEU A 4 18.91 -40.56 -50.96
C LEU A 4 17.53 -40.80 -50.29
N TYR A 5 16.99 -42.00 -50.43
CA TYR A 5 15.70 -42.40 -49.78
C TYR A 5 15.85 -42.52 -48.26
N LEU A 6 17.05 -42.98 -47.77
CA LEU A 6 17.32 -43.09 -46.35
C LEU A 6 17.43 -41.70 -45.68
N SER A 7 18.05 -40.71 -46.37
CA SER A 7 18.15 -39.33 -45.87
C SER A 7 16.77 -38.66 -45.78
N ILE A 8 15.90 -38.87 -46.76
CA ILE A 8 14.54 -38.32 -46.78
C ILE A 8 13.67 -38.92 -45.66
N PHE A 9 13.84 -40.22 -45.38
CA PHE A 9 13.09 -40.92 -44.33
C PHE A 9 13.53 -40.45 -42.92
N VAL A 10 14.81 -40.17 -42.70
CA VAL A 10 15.36 -39.64 -41.45
C VAL A 10 14.89 -38.17 -41.25
N LEU A 11 14.74 -37.38 -42.33
CA LEU A 11 14.27 -35.99 -42.25
C LEU A 11 12.78 -35.92 -41.95
N LEU A 12 11.94 -36.87 -42.40
CA LEU A 12 10.52 -36.92 -42.07
C LEU A 12 10.22 -37.41 -40.65
N ALA A 13 11.13 -38.15 -40.02
CA ALA A 13 10.97 -38.64 -38.64
C ALA A 13 11.24 -37.55 -37.59
N ALA A 14 11.84 -36.42 -37.97
CA ALA A 14 12.23 -35.35 -37.04
C ALA A 14 11.14 -34.29 -36.76
N VAL A 15 9.94 -34.41 -37.34
CA VAL A 15 8.87 -33.39 -37.23
C VAL A 15 7.67 -33.90 -36.43
N SER A 16 7.85 -34.84 -35.52
CA SER A 16 6.82 -35.11 -34.53
C SER A 16 7.06 -34.31 -33.25
N ALA A 17 7.06 -32.98 -33.35
CA ALA A 17 6.90 -32.12 -32.17
C ALA A 17 5.44 -32.32 -31.69
N THR A 18 5.18 -33.35 -30.92
CA THR A 18 3.92 -33.48 -30.19
C THR A 18 3.85 -32.33 -29.18
N ALA A 19 2.95 -31.40 -29.46
CA ALA A 19 2.60 -30.36 -28.48
C ALA A 19 2.09 -31.08 -27.22
N GLN A 20 2.94 -31.12 -26.19
CA GLN A 20 2.60 -31.77 -24.94
C GLN A 20 1.72 -30.83 -24.14
N ILE A 21 0.44 -31.13 -24.01
CA ILE A 21 -0.48 -30.38 -23.13
C ILE A 21 -0.06 -30.68 -21.68
N ARG A 22 0.36 -29.66 -20.97
CA ARG A 22 0.64 -29.72 -19.53
C ARG A 22 -0.44 -28.97 -18.78
N PRO A 23 -1.20 -29.62 -17.87
CA PRO A 23 -2.17 -28.90 -17.05
C PRO A 23 -1.43 -27.96 -16.09
N VAL A 24 -1.98 -26.77 -15.90
CA VAL A 24 -1.55 -25.84 -14.84
C VAL A 24 -2.24 -26.27 -13.55
N GLU A 25 -1.48 -26.50 -12.51
CA GLU A 25 -2.02 -26.84 -11.20
C GLU A 25 -2.77 -25.64 -10.61
N SER A 26 -3.99 -25.89 -10.10
CA SER A 26 -4.78 -24.84 -9.46
C SER A 26 -4.49 -24.79 -7.97
N LEU A 27 -4.13 -23.60 -7.48
CA LEU A 27 -3.80 -23.31 -6.09
C LEU A 27 -5.10 -23.15 -5.27
N PRO A 28 -5.26 -23.82 -4.13
CA PRO A 28 -6.45 -23.68 -3.31
C PRO A 28 -6.40 -22.37 -2.51
N ILE A 29 -7.50 -21.61 -2.51
CA ILE A 29 -7.70 -20.45 -1.64
C ILE A 29 -9.12 -20.47 -1.05
N ALA A 30 -9.25 -19.97 0.16
CA ALA A 30 -10.53 -19.78 0.81
C ALA A 30 -10.89 -18.29 0.87
N VAL A 31 -12.16 -17.97 0.67
CA VAL A 31 -12.69 -16.60 0.76
C VAL A 31 -13.91 -16.57 1.69
N ASN A 32 -14.22 -15.40 2.23
CA ASN A 32 -15.49 -15.16 2.92
C ASN A 32 -16.07 -13.78 2.61
N TYR A 33 -17.21 -13.48 3.20
CA TYR A 33 -17.94 -12.25 2.96
C TYR A 33 -17.36 -11.05 3.73
N SER A 34 -16.70 -11.26 4.87
CA SER A 34 -16.26 -10.21 5.79
C SER A 34 -14.81 -9.80 5.64
N LYS A 35 -14.00 -10.58 4.91
CA LYS A 35 -12.58 -10.30 4.69
C LYS A 35 -12.25 -10.25 3.20
N THR A 36 -11.39 -9.34 2.81
CA THR A 36 -10.79 -9.33 1.48
C THR A 36 -9.47 -10.10 1.49
N ILE A 37 -9.31 -11.02 0.53
CA ILE A 37 -8.05 -11.71 0.27
C ILE A 37 -7.24 -10.89 -0.73
N HIS A 38 -5.94 -10.76 -0.46
CA HIS A 38 -5.00 -10.11 -1.37
C HIS A 38 -4.00 -11.13 -1.91
N LEU A 39 -3.93 -11.24 -3.22
CA LEU A 39 -2.91 -11.99 -3.94
C LEU A 39 -1.87 -11.01 -4.45
N ILE A 40 -0.64 -11.13 -3.98
CA ILE A 40 0.48 -10.24 -4.29
C ILE A 40 1.40 -10.95 -5.29
N PHE A 41 1.46 -10.46 -6.52
CA PHE A 41 2.23 -11.03 -7.61
C PHE A 41 3.59 -10.36 -7.76
N PRO A 42 4.60 -11.03 -8.34
CA PRO A 42 5.91 -10.43 -8.60
C PRO A 42 5.89 -9.38 -9.72
N SER A 43 4.82 -9.32 -10.50
CA SER A 43 4.63 -8.34 -11.59
C SER A 43 3.16 -7.95 -11.76
N ALA A 44 2.89 -6.89 -12.52
CA ALA A 44 1.55 -6.36 -12.70
C ALA A 44 0.58 -7.42 -13.29
N VAL A 45 -0.63 -7.47 -12.76
CA VAL A 45 -1.73 -8.26 -13.30
C VAL A 45 -2.25 -7.61 -14.57
N LYS A 46 -2.31 -8.37 -15.65
CA LYS A 46 -2.84 -7.93 -16.96
C LYS A 46 -4.20 -8.52 -17.28
N TYR A 47 -4.53 -9.64 -16.66
CA TYR A 47 -5.79 -10.33 -16.84
C TYR A 47 -6.19 -11.02 -15.55
N SER A 48 -7.45 -10.92 -15.18
CA SER A 48 -8.06 -11.67 -14.10
C SER A 48 -9.52 -11.97 -14.43
N GLN A 49 -9.96 -13.19 -14.14
CA GLN A 49 -11.33 -13.62 -14.39
C GLN A 49 -11.79 -14.59 -13.31
N ALA A 50 -12.94 -14.32 -12.72
CA ALA A 50 -13.71 -15.29 -11.96
C ALA A 50 -14.74 -15.97 -12.89
N VAL A 51 -14.89 -17.28 -12.75
CA VAL A 51 -15.84 -18.06 -13.59
C VAL A 51 -17.29 -17.83 -13.15
N THR A 52 -17.51 -17.53 -11.88
CA THR A 52 -18.86 -17.35 -11.31
C THR A 52 -18.97 -16.07 -10.53
N ASP A 53 -20.20 -15.56 -10.35
CA ASP A 53 -20.51 -14.39 -9.53
C ASP A 53 -20.42 -14.65 -8.02
N PHE A 54 -19.96 -15.84 -7.60
CA PHE A 54 -19.79 -16.15 -6.18
C PHE A 54 -18.68 -15.33 -5.54
N VAL A 55 -17.71 -14.88 -6.34
CA VAL A 55 -16.58 -14.09 -5.90
C VAL A 55 -16.43 -12.83 -6.75
N ALA A 56 -16.17 -11.73 -6.10
CA ALA A 56 -15.67 -10.51 -6.72
C ALA A 56 -14.15 -10.59 -6.83
N VAL A 57 -13.65 -10.16 -7.97
CA VAL A 57 -12.21 -10.05 -8.27
C VAL A 57 -11.96 -8.66 -8.82
N ASP A 58 -10.98 -7.96 -8.24
CA ASP A 58 -10.66 -6.60 -8.62
C ASP A 58 -9.15 -6.33 -8.51
N ASN A 59 -8.62 -5.54 -9.44
CA ASN A 59 -7.22 -5.13 -9.48
C ASN A 59 -7.12 -3.62 -9.31
N PRO A 60 -6.67 -3.10 -8.16
CA PRO A 60 -6.58 -1.67 -7.91
C PRO A 60 -5.51 -0.99 -8.79
N GLU A 61 -5.84 0.13 -9.39
CA GLU A 61 -4.95 0.86 -10.32
C GLU A 61 -3.62 1.27 -9.70
N ASN A 62 -3.63 1.71 -8.45
CA ASN A 62 -2.44 2.20 -7.75
C ASN A 62 -1.44 1.09 -7.36
N VAL A 63 -1.87 -0.16 -7.37
CA VAL A 63 -1.07 -1.34 -7.00
C VAL A 63 -1.32 -2.47 -7.98
N PRO A 64 -0.89 -2.35 -9.24
CA PRO A 64 -1.26 -3.26 -10.33
C PRO A 64 -0.78 -4.70 -10.14
N HIS A 65 0.12 -4.95 -9.20
CA HIS A 65 0.60 -6.28 -8.83
C HIS A 65 -0.23 -6.96 -7.73
N ILE A 66 -1.32 -6.32 -7.27
CA ILE A 66 -2.20 -6.86 -6.25
C ILE A 66 -3.57 -7.17 -6.85
N LEU A 67 -4.09 -8.35 -6.58
CA LEU A 67 -5.45 -8.74 -6.91
C LEU A 67 -6.24 -8.94 -5.61
N ARG A 68 -7.42 -8.34 -5.52
CA ARG A 68 -8.37 -8.56 -4.43
C ARG A 68 -9.36 -9.63 -4.81
N ILE A 69 -9.67 -10.53 -3.88
CA ILE A 69 -10.72 -11.54 -4.03
C ILE A 69 -11.58 -11.54 -2.78
N LYS A 70 -12.89 -11.55 -2.97
CA LYS A 70 -13.86 -11.57 -1.87
C LYS A 70 -15.11 -12.35 -2.26
N ALA A 71 -15.75 -13.02 -1.31
CA ALA A 71 -17.07 -13.63 -1.56
C ALA A 71 -18.15 -12.56 -1.69
N ASN A 72 -19.01 -12.70 -2.71
CA ASN A 72 -20.19 -11.84 -2.93
C ASN A 72 -21.39 -12.24 -2.08
N SER A 73 -21.37 -13.44 -1.51
CA SER A 73 -22.45 -13.96 -0.65
C SER A 73 -21.89 -14.52 0.66
N LYS A 74 -22.78 -14.64 1.64
CA LYS A 74 -22.41 -15.17 2.97
C LYS A 74 -22.06 -16.64 2.99
N SER A 75 -22.33 -17.38 1.91
CA SER A 75 -21.90 -18.75 1.72
C SER A 75 -22.08 -19.18 0.27
N PHE A 76 -21.27 -20.12 -0.20
CA PHE A 76 -21.49 -20.91 -1.40
C PHE A 76 -20.87 -22.30 -1.23
N SER A 77 -21.52 -23.32 -1.78
CA SER A 77 -21.11 -24.72 -1.58
C SER A 77 -20.23 -25.28 -2.69
N LYS A 78 -20.24 -24.64 -3.88
CA LYS A 78 -19.47 -25.10 -5.04
C LYS A 78 -18.19 -24.30 -5.17
N GLN A 79 -17.09 -24.99 -5.37
CA GLN A 79 -15.84 -24.32 -5.73
C GLN A 79 -15.97 -23.60 -7.07
N THR A 80 -15.29 -22.48 -7.19
CA THR A 80 -15.14 -21.74 -8.43
C THR A 80 -13.67 -21.54 -8.76
N THR A 81 -13.39 -21.05 -9.95
CA THR A 81 -12.01 -20.82 -10.39
C THR A 81 -11.78 -19.35 -10.67
N VAL A 82 -10.64 -18.87 -10.25
CA VAL A 82 -10.09 -17.56 -10.62
C VAL A 82 -8.80 -17.77 -11.39
N SER A 83 -8.73 -17.18 -12.58
CA SER A 83 -7.55 -17.22 -13.45
C SER A 83 -6.89 -15.85 -13.51
N VAL A 84 -5.57 -15.84 -13.51
CA VAL A 84 -4.76 -14.60 -13.49
C VAL A 84 -3.59 -14.74 -14.44
N ALA A 85 -3.36 -13.74 -15.29
CA ALA A 85 -2.13 -13.61 -16.06
C ALA A 85 -1.41 -12.31 -15.71
N THR A 86 -0.10 -12.39 -15.56
CA THR A 86 0.74 -11.25 -15.19
C THR A 86 1.59 -10.78 -16.37
N GLU A 87 2.07 -9.55 -16.30
CA GLU A 87 2.98 -8.93 -17.29
C GLU A 87 4.28 -9.72 -17.48
N GLY A 88 4.75 -10.40 -16.42
CA GLY A 88 5.91 -11.31 -16.49
C GLY A 88 5.66 -12.62 -17.23
N GLY A 89 4.46 -12.80 -17.83
CA GLY A 89 4.12 -13.99 -18.62
C GLY A 89 3.71 -15.21 -17.79
N PHE A 90 3.53 -15.06 -16.49
CA PHE A 90 3.06 -16.16 -15.63
C PHE A 90 1.53 -16.22 -15.63
N PHE A 91 1.03 -17.45 -15.66
CA PHE A 91 -0.40 -17.75 -15.53
C PHE A 91 -0.65 -18.54 -14.24
N TYR A 92 -1.61 -18.08 -13.45
CA TYR A 92 -2.02 -18.69 -12.20
C TYR A 92 -3.50 -19.09 -12.29
N SER A 93 -3.82 -20.24 -11.72
CA SER A 93 -5.19 -20.72 -11.54
C SER A 93 -5.45 -20.97 -10.06
N PHE A 94 -6.58 -20.51 -9.54
CA PHE A 94 -6.97 -20.68 -8.15
C PHE A 94 -8.29 -21.40 -8.05
N ASN A 95 -8.34 -22.45 -7.22
CA ASN A 95 -9.58 -23.09 -6.79
C ASN A 95 -10.10 -22.35 -5.56
N VAL A 96 -11.19 -21.63 -5.72
CA VAL A 96 -11.76 -20.77 -4.67
C VAL A 96 -12.92 -21.48 -3.99
N SER A 97 -12.83 -21.62 -2.68
CA SER A 97 -13.88 -22.16 -1.81
C SER A 97 -14.32 -21.14 -0.77
N TYR A 98 -15.51 -21.31 -0.21
CA TYR A 98 -15.97 -20.50 0.90
C TYR A 98 -15.54 -21.10 2.24
N ALA A 99 -15.11 -20.24 3.18
CA ALA A 99 -14.86 -20.63 4.56
C ALA A 99 -15.40 -19.56 5.53
N ASP A 100 -16.07 -19.97 6.60
CA ASP A 100 -16.64 -19.06 7.60
C ASP A 100 -15.57 -18.27 8.36
N SER A 101 -14.39 -18.84 8.52
CA SER A 101 -13.24 -18.20 9.16
C SER A 101 -12.01 -18.29 8.28
N LEU A 102 -11.28 -17.21 8.19
CA LEU A 102 -10.02 -17.13 7.46
C LEU A 102 -8.89 -16.73 8.42
N GLU A 103 -7.87 -17.56 8.50
CA GLU A 103 -6.65 -17.26 9.26
C GLU A 103 -5.70 -16.37 8.45
N GLN A 104 -5.68 -16.58 7.12
CA GLN A 104 -4.81 -15.86 6.19
C GLN A 104 -5.63 -15.02 5.22
N THR A 105 -5.20 -13.79 4.99
CA THR A 105 -5.84 -12.85 4.08
C THR A 105 -4.89 -12.26 3.05
N ASN A 106 -3.64 -12.70 3.04
CA ASN A 106 -2.63 -12.28 2.06
C ASN A 106 -1.79 -13.48 1.61
N TYR A 107 -1.50 -13.53 0.32
CA TYR A 107 -0.68 -14.58 -0.28
C TYR A 107 0.31 -13.97 -1.26
N PHE A 108 1.60 -14.23 -1.05
CA PHE A 108 2.67 -13.80 -1.94
C PHE A 108 3.00 -14.91 -2.94
N LEU A 109 2.91 -14.59 -4.22
CA LEU A 109 3.16 -15.50 -5.32
C LEU A 109 4.64 -15.42 -5.76
N PRO A 110 5.20 -16.53 -6.31
CA PRO A 110 4.52 -17.79 -6.63
C PRO A 110 4.36 -18.75 -5.45
N ASP A 111 5.05 -18.57 -4.33
CA ASP A 111 5.23 -19.58 -3.28
C ASP A 111 4.00 -19.76 -2.36
N MET A 112 2.92 -19.00 -2.57
CA MET A 112 1.74 -18.95 -1.68
C MET A 112 2.09 -18.63 -0.22
N ARG A 113 3.21 -17.97 -0.01
CA ARG A 113 3.63 -17.54 1.33
C ARG A 113 2.64 -16.52 1.87
N SER A 114 2.21 -16.69 3.10
CA SER A 114 1.37 -15.73 3.80
C SER A 114 2.01 -15.27 5.11
N ILE A 115 1.56 -14.12 5.60
CA ILE A 115 1.95 -13.58 6.89
C ILE A 115 0.69 -13.52 7.74
N ALA A 116 0.71 -14.17 8.91
CA ALA A 116 -0.41 -14.11 9.85
C ALA A 116 -0.66 -12.66 10.27
N PRO A 117 -1.87 -12.14 10.11
CA PRO A 117 -2.16 -10.76 10.46
C PRO A 117 -2.29 -10.59 11.99
N ASP A 118 -1.68 -9.55 12.53
CA ASP A 118 -1.95 -9.10 13.90
C ASP A 118 -3.38 -8.55 14.00
N THR A 119 -3.94 -8.52 15.24
CA THR A 119 -5.29 -8.01 15.46
C THR A 119 -5.26 -6.62 16.08
N VAL A 120 -6.03 -5.72 15.48
CA VAL A 120 -6.25 -4.35 15.95
C VAL A 120 -7.69 -4.23 16.45
N PHE A 121 -7.86 -3.61 17.61
CA PHE A 121 -9.18 -3.40 18.20
C PHE A 121 -9.66 -1.97 18.00
N ILE A 122 -10.95 -1.84 17.64
CA ILE A 122 -11.61 -0.55 17.41
C ILE A 122 -12.93 -0.48 18.16
N ASN A 123 -13.43 0.74 18.37
CA ASN A 123 -14.79 1.00 18.85
C ASN A 123 -15.47 2.11 18.01
N GLU A 124 -16.70 2.48 18.37
CA GLU A 124 -17.48 3.51 17.67
C GLU A 124 -17.30 4.92 18.23
N VAL A 125 -16.57 5.08 19.33
CA VAL A 125 -16.42 6.35 20.05
C VAL A 125 -15.06 6.98 19.82
N SER A 126 -14.02 6.17 19.65
CA SER A 126 -12.64 6.63 19.53
C SER A 126 -12.01 6.19 18.22
N GLN A 127 -11.26 7.06 17.59
CA GLN A 127 -10.50 6.72 16.38
C GLN A 127 -9.23 5.96 16.74
N THR A 128 -9.02 4.86 16.03
CA THR A 128 -7.76 4.10 16.09
C THR A 128 -6.88 4.49 14.90
N HIS A 129 -5.59 4.65 15.16
CA HIS A 129 -4.61 5.08 14.15
C HIS A 129 -3.55 4.00 13.95
N LEU A 130 -3.25 3.71 12.68
CA LEU A 130 -2.07 2.94 12.28
C LEU A 130 -1.05 3.92 11.67
N ILE A 131 0.16 3.91 12.19
CA ILE A 131 1.27 4.70 11.67
C ILE A 131 2.14 3.76 10.83
N ALA A 132 2.03 3.90 9.52
CA ALA A 132 2.84 3.14 8.58
C ALA A 132 4.29 3.63 8.57
N PRO A 133 5.27 2.77 8.25
CA PRO A 133 6.69 3.15 8.19
C PRO A 133 7.02 4.09 7.03
N GLU A 134 6.15 4.19 6.05
CA GLU A 134 6.31 4.95 4.81
C GLU A 134 4.97 5.49 4.32
N LYS A 135 5.00 6.32 3.26
CA LYS A 135 3.82 6.82 2.58
C LYS A 135 2.90 5.69 2.13
N VAL A 136 1.63 5.81 2.48
CA VAL A 136 0.58 4.85 2.10
C VAL A 136 -0.02 5.24 0.76
N ILE A 137 0.03 4.33 -0.20
CA ILE A 137 -0.50 4.52 -1.56
C ILE A 137 -1.79 3.75 -1.83
N TYR A 138 -2.10 2.76 -1.00
CA TYR A 138 -3.27 1.91 -1.14
C TYR A 138 -3.82 1.53 0.23
N ILE A 139 -5.15 1.54 0.39
CA ILE A 139 -5.87 1.08 1.57
C ILE A 139 -7.10 0.29 1.11
N ASP A 140 -7.35 -0.84 1.75
CA ASP A 140 -8.55 -1.66 1.56
C ASP A 140 -9.06 -2.20 2.89
N TYR A 141 -10.37 -2.49 2.96
CA TYR A 141 -10.99 -3.08 4.15
C TYR A 141 -12.11 -4.06 3.77
N GLY A 142 -12.21 -5.13 4.54
CA GLY A 142 -13.09 -6.26 4.22
C GLY A 142 -14.58 -5.98 4.40
N ASP A 143 -14.99 -5.18 5.37
CA ASP A 143 -16.41 -4.97 5.68
C ASP A 143 -16.76 -3.50 5.91
N THR A 144 -17.96 -3.11 5.50
CA THR A 144 -18.49 -1.75 5.64
C THR A 144 -18.92 -1.39 7.06
N CYS A 145 -18.82 -2.30 8.03
CA CYS A 145 -19.03 -2.01 9.45
C CYS A 145 -17.95 -1.12 10.04
N ILE A 146 -16.83 -0.94 9.34
CA ILE A 146 -15.76 -0.03 9.70
C ILE A 146 -15.64 1.12 8.70
N ASN A 147 -15.20 2.27 9.18
CA ASN A 147 -14.72 3.37 8.34
C ASN A 147 -13.22 3.41 8.43
N VAL A 148 -12.57 3.38 7.28
CA VAL A 148 -11.11 3.47 7.16
C VAL A 148 -10.78 4.57 6.18
N SER A 149 -9.84 5.41 6.53
CA SER A 149 -9.34 6.47 5.63
C SER A 149 -7.92 6.86 6.01
N LYS A 150 -7.24 7.50 5.09
CA LYS A 150 -5.99 8.20 5.37
C LYS A 150 -6.30 9.43 6.23
N ALA A 151 -5.49 9.71 7.24
CA ALA A 151 -5.64 10.92 8.04
C ALA A 151 -5.29 12.14 7.19
N GLU A 152 -6.04 13.22 7.41
CA GLU A 152 -5.83 14.45 6.66
C GLU A 152 -4.42 15.00 6.89
N ASN A 153 -3.85 15.57 5.84
CA ASN A 153 -2.53 16.19 5.89
C ASN A 153 -1.38 15.27 6.33
N THR A 154 -1.55 13.95 6.24
CA THR A 154 -0.49 12.98 6.51
C THR A 154 -0.39 11.98 5.37
N GLU A 155 0.77 11.41 5.17
CA GLU A 155 0.97 10.42 4.10
C GLU A 155 1.03 8.98 4.61
N ASN A 156 1.28 8.81 5.91
CA ASN A 156 1.53 7.50 6.50
C ASN A 156 0.64 7.15 7.70
N ILE A 157 -0.41 7.93 7.96
CA ILE A 157 -1.37 7.63 9.03
C ILE A 157 -2.69 7.17 8.43
N ILE A 158 -3.12 5.99 8.85
CA ILE A 158 -4.44 5.43 8.55
C ILE A 158 -5.28 5.56 9.83
N ARG A 159 -6.46 6.11 9.71
CA ARG A 159 -7.45 6.18 10.79
C ARG A 159 -8.59 5.21 10.53
N MET A 160 -9.08 4.59 11.58
CA MET A 160 -10.22 3.68 11.51
C MET A 160 -11.10 3.79 12.75
N ILE A 161 -12.39 3.52 12.56
CA ILE A 161 -13.41 3.55 13.60
C ILE A 161 -14.54 2.59 13.22
N ALA A 162 -15.15 1.94 14.19
CA ALA A 162 -16.35 1.17 13.95
C ALA A 162 -17.50 2.10 13.59
N ARG A 163 -18.32 1.71 12.62
CA ARG A 163 -19.47 2.54 12.19
C ARG A 163 -20.57 2.48 13.24
N SER A 164 -20.95 3.64 13.75
CA SER A 164 -22.06 3.79 14.69
C SER A 164 -23.35 3.17 14.13
N GLY A 165 -24.09 2.48 15.00
CA GLY A 165 -25.32 1.77 14.64
C GLY A 165 -25.12 0.42 13.94
N ARG A 166 -23.89 -0.01 13.66
CA ARG A 166 -23.57 -1.32 13.08
C ARG A 166 -22.78 -2.23 14.00
N VAL A 167 -22.53 -1.83 15.24
CA VAL A 167 -21.75 -2.61 16.21
C VAL A 167 -22.35 -4.01 16.45
N GLN A 168 -23.68 -4.11 16.53
CA GLN A 168 -24.36 -5.40 16.68
C GLN A 168 -24.28 -6.30 15.44
N GLN A 169 -23.97 -5.72 14.28
CA GLN A 169 -23.80 -6.41 13.01
C GLN A 169 -22.33 -6.60 12.67
N PHE A 170 -21.44 -6.23 13.58
CA PHE A 170 -19.99 -6.39 13.38
C PHE A 170 -19.69 -7.87 13.17
N PRO A 171 -19.02 -8.24 12.06
CA PRO A 171 -18.62 -9.62 11.86
C PRO A 171 -17.67 -10.02 12.98
N LYS A 172 -17.57 -11.31 13.25
CA LYS A 172 -16.63 -11.81 14.25
C LYS A 172 -15.24 -11.20 14.07
N GLN A 173 -14.83 -10.96 12.84
CA GLN A 173 -13.57 -10.32 12.47
C GLN A 173 -13.64 -9.83 11.02
N THR A 174 -13.10 -8.65 10.75
CA THR A 174 -12.83 -8.15 9.40
C THR A 174 -11.33 -7.89 9.24
N ASN A 175 -10.91 -7.33 8.11
CA ASN A 175 -9.50 -6.96 7.92
C ASN A 175 -9.35 -5.57 7.33
N VAL A 176 -8.19 -4.97 7.56
CA VAL A 176 -7.67 -3.78 6.90
C VAL A 176 -6.31 -4.11 6.30
N SER A 177 -6.09 -3.71 5.07
CA SER A 177 -4.83 -3.90 4.37
C SER A 177 -4.38 -2.60 3.73
N PHE A 178 -3.07 -2.39 3.66
CA PHE A 178 -2.51 -1.24 2.95
C PHE A 178 -1.15 -1.56 2.32
N ALA A 179 -0.81 -0.81 1.28
CA ALA A 179 0.51 -0.84 0.66
C ALA A 179 1.20 0.52 0.77
N THR A 180 2.51 0.49 0.90
CA THR A 180 3.38 1.66 0.94
C THR A 180 4.03 1.94 -0.41
N GLU A 181 4.59 3.12 -0.57
CA GLU A 181 5.26 3.57 -1.80
C GLU A 181 6.41 2.64 -2.24
N SER A 182 7.11 2.00 -1.29
CA SER A 182 8.14 0.98 -1.60
C SER A 182 7.56 -0.38 -2.00
N GLY A 183 6.24 -0.54 -2.06
CA GLY A 183 5.57 -1.81 -2.40
C GLY A 183 5.43 -2.78 -1.22
N ARG A 184 5.74 -2.39 0.01
CA ARG A 184 5.51 -3.22 1.20
C ARG A 184 4.01 -3.32 1.46
N PHE A 185 3.53 -4.53 1.69
CA PHE A 185 2.13 -4.82 1.97
C PHE A 185 1.93 -5.27 3.42
N PHE A 186 0.93 -4.67 4.07
CA PHE A 186 0.55 -4.96 5.44
C PHE A 186 -0.93 -5.29 5.53
N THR A 187 -1.27 -6.24 6.39
CA THR A 187 -2.66 -6.60 6.65
C THR A 187 -2.86 -6.85 8.15
N PHE A 188 -4.04 -6.49 8.66
CA PHE A 188 -4.43 -6.61 10.06
C PHE A 188 -5.84 -7.17 10.14
N ASN A 189 -6.06 -8.08 11.06
CA ASN A 189 -7.39 -8.40 11.50
C ASN A 189 -7.94 -7.22 12.31
N VAL A 190 -9.21 -6.88 12.11
CA VAL A 190 -9.88 -5.84 12.88
C VAL A 190 -11.05 -6.45 13.62
N ASP A 191 -11.06 -6.26 14.92
CA ASP A 191 -12.10 -6.76 15.82
C ASP A 191 -12.70 -5.62 16.64
N TYR A 192 -13.96 -5.77 17.03
CA TYR A 192 -14.62 -4.79 17.89
C TYR A 192 -14.34 -5.06 19.36
N ARG A 193 -14.00 -4.00 20.09
CA ARG A 193 -13.88 -4.04 21.55
C ARG A 193 -14.38 -2.71 22.14
N GLU A 194 -15.33 -2.74 23.04
CA GLU A 194 -15.90 -1.53 23.66
C GLU A 194 -14.83 -0.64 24.30
N LYS A 195 -13.83 -1.25 24.94
CA LYS A 195 -12.69 -0.56 25.58
C LYS A 195 -11.37 -1.14 25.05
N PRO A 196 -10.88 -0.67 23.89
CA PRO A 196 -9.58 -1.08 23.37
C PRO A 196 -8.45 -0.65 24.33
N GLU A 197 -7.40 -1.46 24.40
CA GLU A 197 -6.22 -1.16 25.22
C GLU A 197 -5.33 -0.08 24.60
N ALA A 198 -5.38 0.07 23.28
CA ALA A 198 -4.61 1.07 22.53
C ALA A 198 -5.41 1.63 21.37
N PHE A 199 -5.15 2.89 21.03
CA PHE A 199 -5.74 3.59 19.89
C PHE A 199 -4.69 4.04 18.87
N VAL A 200 -3.43 3.75 19.10
CA VAL A 200 -2.33 4.07 18.18
C VAL A 200 -1.40 2.87 18.09
N TYR A 201 -1.16 2.42 16.86
CA TYR A 201 -0.29 1.30 16.57
C TYR A 201 0.78 1.74 15.55
N GLU A 202 2.04 1.52 15.86
CA GLU A 202 3.14 1.61 14.90
C GLU A 202 3.26 0.31 14.12
N VAL A 203 3.33 0.43 12.80
CA VAL A 203 3.45 -0.70 11.88
C VAL A 203 4.89 -0.81 11.37
N GLY A 204 5.47 -2.00 11.47
CA GLY A 204 6.82 -2.29 10.97
C GLY A 204 7.68 -3.02 11.99
N GLU A 205 8.94 -3.26 11.65
CA GLU A 205 9.89 -3.87 12.57
C GLU A 205 10.12 -2.96 13.78
N LYS A 206 10.07 -3.53 14.99
CA LYS A 206 10.47 -2.83 16.21
C LYS A 206 11.95 -2.46 16.12
N LYS A 207 12.24 -1.28 15.57
CA LYS A 207 13.55 -0.66 15.76
C LYS A 207 13.61 -0.10 17.17
N PRO A 208 14.72 -0.27 17.89
CA PRO A 208 14.86 0.28 19.24
C PRO A 208 14.64 1.80 19.17
N GLU A 209 13.65 2.27 19.90
CA GLU A 209 13.36 3.65 20.30
C GLU A 209 13.55 4.78 19.24
N LYS A 210 12.96 4.64 18.05
CA LYS A 210 12.68 5.82 17.24
C LYS A 210 11.22 6.19 17.41
N LYS A 211 10.98 7.45 17.84
CA LYS A 211 9.62 8.04 17.85
C LYS A 211 8.99 7.84 16.47
N ALA A 212 7.68 7.49 16.46
CA ALA A 212 6.92 7.32 15.23
C ALA A 212 7.12 8.53 14.30
N ASN A 213 7.60 8.28 13.08
CA ASN A 213 7.81 9.32 12.10
C ASN A 213 6.53 9.49 11.28
N VAL A 214 5.79 10.54 11.56
CA VAL A 214 4.66 10.97 10.72
C VAL A 214 5.20 11.63 9.46
N ILE A 215 4.84 11.12 8.29
CA ILE A 215 5.19 11.74 7.01
C ILE A 215 4.09 12.75 6.68
N LEU A 216 4.48 14.00 6.68
CA LEU A 216 3.56 15.10 6.41
C LEU A 216 3.50 15.40 4.90
N THR A 217 2.33 15.79 4.39
CA THR A 217 2.18 16.32 3.02
C THR A 217 2.60 17.79 2.96
N ASP A 218 2.99 18.28 1.78
CA ASP A 218 3.59 19.61 1.56
C ASP A 218 2.77 20.82 2.04
N ASN A 219 1.54 20.63 2.52
CA ASN A 219 0.59 21.70 2.86
C ASN A 219 0.22 21.82 4.34
N ILE A 220 1.08 21.44 5.28
CA ILE A 220 0.62 21.09 6.64
C ILE A 220 0.81 22.11 7.72
N ILE A 221 1.51 23.16 7.49
CA ILE A 221 1.55 24.21 8.49
C ILE A 221 0.32 25.09 8.28
N PRO A 222 -0.64 25.13 9.24
CA PRO A 222 -1.73 26.10 9.17
C PRO A 222 -1.17 27.49 8.88
N ALA A 223 -1.83 28.25 8.01
CA ALA A 223 -1.31 29.54 7.55
C ALA A 223 -0.93 30.46 8.71
N GLY A 224 -1.73 30.49 9.79
CA GLY A 224 -1.44 31.27 10.99
C GLY A 224 -0.17 30.83 11.72
N GLU A 225 0.02 29.52 11.88
CA GLU A 225 1.22 28.99 12.55
C GLU A 225 2.48 29.20 11.68
N ARG A 226 2.35 29.04 10.37
CA ARG A 226 3.43 29.34 9.42
C ARG A 226 3.85 30.82 9.51
N ASP A 227 2.89 31.74 9.53
CA ASP A 227 3.17 33.17 9.57
C ASP A 227 3.80 33.56 10.91
N ASP A 228 3.41 32.97 12.03
CA ASP A 228 4.02 33.17 13.34
C ASP A 228 5.47 32.65 13.37
N VAL A 229 5.74 31.48 12.81
CA VAL A 229 7.10 30.96 12.70
C VAL A 229 7.94 31.79 11.77
N MET A 230 7.41 32.19 10.61
CA MET A 230 8.10 33.09 9.67
C MET A 230 8.43 34.41 10.28
N ASN A 231 7.54 35.05 11.04
CA ASN A 231 7.77 36.27 11.75
C ASN A 231 8.85 36.15 12.84
N ARG A 232 8.82 35.06 13.61
CA ARG A 232 9.87 34.79 14.61
C ARG A 232 11.24 34.58 13.96
N VAL A 233 11.31 33.83 12.88
CA VAL A 233 12.55 33.56 12.15
C VAL A 233 13.08 34.80 11.45
N TYR A 234 12.19 35.62 10.88
CA TYR A 234 12.55 36.88 10.24
C TYR A 234 13.13 37.92 11.25
N ASN A 235 12.54 37.99 12.44
CA ASN A 235 12.95 38.92 13.50
C ASN A 235 14.10 38.39 14.37
N ALA A 236 14.51 37.15 14.22
CA ALA A 236 15.59 36.54 14.98
C ALA A 236 16.94 37.21 14.68
N LYS A 237 17.75 37.43 15.71
CA LYS A 237 19.12 37.91 15.51
C LYS A 237 19.92 36.92 14.67
N ARG A 238 20.75 37.46 13.80
CA ARG A 238 21.64 36.68 12.96
C ARG A 238 22.55 35.78 13.80
N GLN A 239 22.49 34.49 13.58
CA GLN A 239 23.30 33.45 14.28
C GLN A 239 24.37 32.85 13.38
N ILE A 240 24.14 32.85 12.05
CA ILE A 240 25.05 32.27 11.07
C ILE A 240 25.75 33.40 10.32
N TYR A 241 27.08 33.42 10.41
CA TYR A 241 27.93 34.39 9.76
C TYR A 241 28.79 33.71 8.68
N ASN A 242 29.16 34.46 7.66
CA ASN A 242 30.08 34.03 6.60
C ASN A 242 29.63 32.83 5.77
N LYS A 243 28.34 32.52 5.77
CA LYS A 243 27.72 31.52 4.89
C LYS A 243 26.87 32.23 3.84
N GLY A 244 27.34 32.19 2.59
CA GLY A 244 26.63 32.79 1.47
C GLY A 244 27.31 32.47 0.14
N ILE A 245 26.57 32.68 -0.94
CA ILE A 245 27.03 32.50 -2.32
C ILE A 245 26.78 33.78 -3.08
N VAL A 246 27.77 34.20 -3.86
CA VAL A 246 27.63 35.34 -4.79
C VAL A 246 27.54 34.83 -6.20
N ARG A 247 26.44 35.13 -6.87
CA ARG A 247 26.24 34.76 -8.28
C ARG A 247 25.49 35.88 -9.01
N ASN A 248 25.98 36.27 -10.19
CA ASN A 248 25.38 37.31 -11.02
C ASN A 248 25.05 38.61 -10.29
N LYS A 249 26.01 39.14 -9.47
CA LYS A 249 25.85 40.33 -8.65
C LYS A 249 24.78 40.23 -7.55
N ILE A 250 24.25 39.03 -7.29
CA ILE A 250 23.31 38.77 -6.21
C ILE A 250 24.05 38.02 -5.11
N VAL A 251 23.90 38.49 -3.88
CA VAL A 251 24.45 37.84 -2.70
C VAL A 251 23.34 37.14 -1.97
N PHE A 252 23.47 35.83 -1.86
CA PHE A 252 22.60 34.98 -1.02
C PHE A 252 23.33 34.74 0.30
N SER A 253 22.73 35.09 1.43
CA SER A 253 23.30 34.79 2.73
C SER A 253 22.30 34.06 3.62
N LEU A 254 22.77 33.05 4.32
CA LEU A 254 22.01 32.35 5.35
C LEU A 254 22.23 33.08 6.68
N ASN A 255 21.16 33.52 7.33
CA ASN A 255 21.24 34.26 8.60
C ASN A 255 21.00 33.35 9.81
N ASN A 256 20.01 32.48 9.73
CA ASN A 256 19.61 31.60 10.80
C ASN A 256 19.15 30.26 10.21
N LEU A 257 19.11 29.22 11.04
CA LEU A 257 18.48 27.97 10.77
C LEU A 257 17.52 27.68 11.93
N HIS A 258 16.25 27.62 11.65
CA HIS A 258 15.26 27.23 12.65
C HIS A 258 14.73 25.82 12.29
N ILE A 259 14.96 24.89 13.19
CA ILE A 259 14.50 23.49 13.04
C ILE A 259 13.41 23.27 14.08
N SER A 260 12.19 23.06 13.59
CA SER A 260 11.07 22.59 14.40
C SER A 260 10.48 21.37 13.68
N THR A 261 9.19 21.31 13.50
CA THR A 261 8.52 20.34 12.64
C THR A 261 8.96 20.45 11.17
N CYS A 262 9.40 21.66 10.75
CA CYS A 262 9.97 21.93 9.42
C CYS A 262 11.26 22.77 9.56
N CYS A 263 12.13 22.73 8.53
CA CYS A 263 13.30 23.60 8.45
C CYS A 263 12.95 24.95 7.83
N PHE A 264 13.14 26.03 8.56
CA PHE A 264 12.99 27.39 8.05
C PHE A 264 14.38 28.02 7.81
N LEU A 265 14.64 28.41 6.58
CA LEU A 265 15.89 29.01 6.14
C LEU A 265 15.62 30.44 5.69
N PRO A 266 15.79 31.45 6.56
CA PRO A 266 15.70 32.84 6.12
C PRO A 266 16.92 33.20 5.27
N LEU A 267 16.69 33.28 3.96
CA LEU A 267 17.69 33.70 2.99
C LEU A 267 17.59 35.24 2.80
N ARG A 268 18.67 35.93 2.98
CA ARG A 268 18.75 37.38 2.69
C ARG A 268 19.34 37.57 1.30
N LEU A 269 18.54 38.14 0.41
CA LEU A 269 18.95 38.60 -0.91
C LEU A 269 19.43 40.06 -0.84
N ARG A 270 20.67 40.35 -1.26
CA ARG A 270 21.14 41.71 -1.51
C ARG A 270 21.54 41.82 -2.97
N THR A 271 20.92 42.73 -3.68
CA THR A 271 21.40 43.16 -4.99
C THR A 271 22.42 44.30 -4.80
N ARG A 272 23.59 44.20 -5.40
CA ARG A 272 24.46 45.35 -5.60
C ARG A 272 23.91 46.17 -6.77
N ALA A 273 22.96 47.02 -6.53
CA ALA A 273 22.61 48.05 -7.49
C ALA A 273 23.78 49.02 -7.56
N VAL A 274 24.48 49.05 -8.67
CA VAL A 274 25.37 50.18 -9.04
C VAL A 274 24.43 51.26 -9.55
N CYS A 275 24.20 52.26 -8.76
CA CYS A 275 23.57 53.49 -9.20
C CYS A 275 24.57 54.19 -10.13
N LEU A 276 24.41 54.05 -11.42
CA LEU A 276 25.03 54.94 -12.41
C LEU A 276 24.18 56.23 -12.38
N MET A 277 24.68 57.27 -11.67
CA MET A 277 24.23 58.63 -11.94
C MET A 277 24.82 59.01 -13.29
N ILE A 278 23.99 59.31 -14.24
CA ILE A 278 24.29 60.10 -15.44
C ILE A 278 23.86 61.52 -15.13
#